data_59b231f4665f27873ab737679a5540d0
#
_entry.id   59b231f4665f27873ab737679a5540d0
#
_cell.length_a   1.000
_cell.length_b   1.000
_cell.length_c   1.000
_cell.angle_alpha   90.00
_cell.angle_beta   90.00
_cell.angle_gamma   90.00
#
_symmetry.space_group_name_H-M   'P 1'
#
loop_
_entity.id
_entity.type
_entity.pdbx_description
1 polymer ?
#
loop_
_entity_poly.entity_id
_entity_poly.type
_entity_poly.pdbx_seq_one_letter_code
_entity_poly.pdbx_strand_id
1 'polypeptide(L)'
;MAAFFSEVLDKFLSPVFLEEVRKKFHYDETQAREFQAVAEEMLPLMHEEAIWEKSVYYSENKHQSESYSVIYEQVVMSLGNGIDCLQERYSERKMLSHSYMIEVLAGELLLQGYAAYNCYIQNYR
;
A
#
# COMPACT_ATOMS: atom_id res chain seq x y z
N MET A 1 5.45 -12.05 5.22
CA MET A 1 5.51 -10.65 4.73
C MET A 1 6.98 -10.23 4.64
N ALA A 2 7.36 -9.57 3.55
CA ALA A 2 8.73 -9.08 3.40
C ALA A 2 9.01 -7.97 4.43
N ALA A 3 10.26 -7.95 4.95
CA ALA A 3 10.64 -7.01 6.02
C ALA A 3 10.42 -5.53 5.64
N PHE A 4 10.73 -5.14 4.40
CA PHE A 4 10.53 -3.75 3.96
C PHE A 4 9.06 -3.34 3.96
N PHE A 5 8.16 -4.27 3.62
CA PHE A 5 6.72 -4.00 3.59
C PHE A 5 6.16 -3.89 5.01
N SER A 6 6.65 -4.74 5.92
CA SER A 6 6.31 -4.65 7.34
C SER A 6 6.72 -3.29 7.91
N GLU A 7 7.90 -2.79 7.54
CA GLU A 7 8.37 -1.46 7.97
C GLU A 7 7.46 -0.35 7.43
N VAL A 8 6.98 -0.48 6.21
CA VAL A 8 6.04 0.48 5.63
C VAL A 8 4.73 0.51 6.42
N LEU A 9 4.20 -0.68 6.76
CA LEU A 9 2.99 -0.78 7.59
C LEU A 9 3.20 -0.19 8.98
N ASP A 10 4.37 -0.40 9.58
CA ASP A 10 4.68 0.14 10.90
C ASP A 10 4.72 1.68 10.91
N LYS A 11 5.03 2.30 9.80
CA LYS A 11 5.02 3.76 9.66
C LYS A 11 3.63 4.34 9.40
N PHE A 12 2.64 3.51 9.16
CA PHE A 12 1.31 3.94 8.74
C PHE A 12 0.64 4.88 9.73
N LEU A 13 0.80 4.64 11.04
CA LEU A 13 0.24 5.50 12.09
C LEU A 13 1.17 6.63 12.50
N SER A 14 2.32 6.80 11.87
CA SER A 14 3.23 7.87 12.25
C SER A 14 2.60 9.23 11.97
N PRO A 15 2.80 10.21 12.88
CA PRO A 15 2.27 11.55 12.65
C PRO A 15 2.76 12.17 11.34
N VAL A 16 4.00 11.88 10.94
CA VAL A 16 4.59 12.40 9.70
C VAL A 16 3.82 11.88 8.49
N PHE A 17 3.56 10.57 8.41
CA PHE A 17 2.83 9.99 7.30
C PHE A 17 1.40 10.53 7.21
N LEU A 18 0.67 10.50 8.33
CA LEU A 18 -0.71 10.93 8.37
C LEU A 18 -0.85 12.41 7.99
N GLU A 19 0.06 13.24 8.47
CA GLU A 19 0.02 14.66 8.17
C GLU A 19 0.37 14.96 6.72
N GLU A 20 1.34 14.28 6.14
CA GLU A 20 1.68 14.41 4.73
C GLU A 20 0.51 14.04 3.82
N VAL A 21 -0.16 12.93 4.11
CA VAL A 21 -1.31 12.49 3.32
C VAL A 21 -2.48 13.46 3.49
N ARG A 22 -2.74 13.88 4.72
CA ARG A 22 -3.81 14.83 5.01
C ARG A 22 -3.64 16.13 4.21
N LYS A 23 -2.43 16.68 4.20
CA LYS A 23 -2.12 17.91 3.45
C LYS A 23 -2.20 17.70 1.94
N LYS A 24 -1.71 16.60 1.46
CA LYS A 24 -1.73 16.27 0.03
C LYS A 24 -3.15 16.25 -0.54
N PHE A 25 -4.10 15.74 0.22
CA PHE A 25 -5.49 15.63 -0.20
C PHE A 25 -6.38 16.72 0.38
N HIS A 26 -5.77 17.77 0.92
CA HIS A 26 -6.47 19.00 1.35
C HIS A 26 -7.49 18.80 2.47
N TYR A 27 -7.27 17.82 3.34
CA TYR A 27 -8.02 17.71 4.59
C TYR A 27 -7.49 18.73 5.59
N ASP A 28 -8.38 19.49 6.23
CA ASP A 28 -7.98 20.49 7.20
C ASP A 28 -7.68 19.89 8.58
N GLU A 29 -7.19 20.74 9.51
CA GLU A 29 -6.83 20.27 10.84
C GLU A 29 -8.02 19.79 11.66
N THR A 30 -9.23 20.25 11.35
CA THR A 30 -10.44 19.80 12.06
C THR A 30 -10.75 18.34 11.76
N GLN A 31 -10.27 17.82 10.62
CA GLN A 31 -10.46 16.43 10.21
C GLN A 31 -9.32 15.51 10.64
N ALA A 32 -8.29 16.04 11.27
CA ALA A 32 -7.11 15.26 11.65
C ALA A 32 -7.45 14.09 12.59
N ARG A 33 -8.37 14.28 13.53
CA ARG A 33 -8.80 13.22 14.45
C ARG A 33 -9.55 12.12 13.76
N GLU A 34 -10.43 12.46 12.83
CA GLU A 34 -11.18 11.48 12.04
C GLU A 34 -10.24 10.68 11.15
N PHE A 35 -9.28 11.37 10.55
CA PHE A 35 -8.27 10.78 9.70
C PHE A 35 -7.44 9.73 10.47
N GLN A 36 -6.99 10.12 11.67
CA GLN A 36 -6.25 9.21 12.54
C GLN A 36 -7.11 8.02 13.00
N ALA A 37 -8.37 8.27 13.37
CA ALA A 37 -9.27 7.20 13.80
C ALA A 37 -9.50 6.17 12.70
N VAL A 38 -9.67 6.62 11.46
CA VAL A 38 -9.80 5.74 10.32
C VAL A 38 -8.52 4.91 10.12
N ALA A 39 -7.35 5.55 10.22
CA ALA A 39 -6.07 4.85 10.08
C ALA A 39 -5.89 3.79 11.17
N GLU A 40 -6.32 4.08 12.41
CA GLU A 40 -6.26 3.12 13.50
C GLU A 40 -7.17 1.91 13.28
N GLU A 41 -8.32 2.09 12.64
CA GLU A 41 -9.19 0.98 12.27
C GLU A 41 -8.60 0.13 11.15
N MET A 42 -7.87 0.75 10.22
CA MET A 42 -7.27 0.08 9.08
C MET A 42 -6.09 -0.80 9.48
N LEU A 43 -5.27 -0.35 10.41
CA LEU A 43 -3.99 -0.98 10.70
C LEU A 43 -4.10 -2.47 11.11
N PRO A 44 -4.96 -2.86 12.08
CA PRO A 44 -5.07 -4.28 12.42
C PRO A 44 -5.57 -5.14 11.26
N LEU A 45 -6.44 -4.61 10.41
CA LEU A 45 -6.92 -5.33 9.24
C LEU A 45 -5.80 -5.59 8.23
N MET A 46 -4.94 -4.61 8.04
CA MET A 46 -3.80 -4.73 7.15
C MET A 46 -2.74 -5.70 7.68
N HIS A 47 -2.47 -5.68 8.99
CA HIS A 47 -1.54 -6.63 9.60
C HIS A 47 -2.00 -8.07 9.45
N GLU A 48 -3.31 -8.29 9.50
CA GLU A 48 -3.88 -9.63 9.37
C GLU A 48 -3.89 -10.12 7.93
N GLU A 49 -4.22 -9.26 6.97
CA GLU A 49 -4.55 -9.66 5.61
C GLU A 49 -3.62 -9.11 4.51
N ALA A 50 -2.75 -8.15 4.82
CA ALA A 50 -1.88 -7.58 3.80
C ALA A 50 -0.90 -8.64 3.28
N ILE A 51 -0.77 -8.71 1.97
CA ILE A 51 0.12 -9.65 1.31
C ILE A 51 1.08 -8.94 0.37
N TRP A 52 2.23 -9.57 0.20
CA TRP A 52 3.25 -9.20 -0.76
C TRP A 52 3.64 -10.45 -1.52
N GLU A 53 3.50 -10.41 -2.83
CA GLU A 53 3.87 -11.54 -3.67
C GLU A 53 4.80 -11.08 -4.80
N LYS A 54 5.83 -11.87 -5.04
CA LYS A 54 6.79 -11.64 -6.10
C LYS A 54 6.80 -12.86 -7.01
N SER A 55 6.59 -12.62 -8.30
CA SER A 55 6.67 -13.65 -9.34
C SER A 55 7.78 -13.31 -10.30
N VAL A 56 8.57 -14.31 -10.69
CA VAL A 56 9.67 -14.15 -11.63
C VAL A 56 9.31 -14.88 -12.91
N TYR A 57 9.37 -14.16 -14.01
CA TYR A 57 9.07 -14.72 -15.34
C TYR A 57 10.33 -14.71 -16.19
N TYR A 58 10.58 -15.84 -16.86
CA TYR A 58 11.67 -15.99 -17.80
C TYR A 58 11.11 -15.95 -19.22
N SER A 59 11.69 -15.12 -20.07
CA SER A 59 11.36 -15.09 -21.49
C SER A 59 12.57 -15.57 -22.27
N GLU A 60 12.41 -16.69 -22.98
CA GLU A 60 13.41 -17.16 -23.93
C GLU A 60 13.15 -16.50 -25.28
N ASN A 61 14.14 -15.76 -25.76
CA ASN A 61 14.07 -15.23 -27.12
C ASN A 61 14.64 -16.26 -28.09
N LYS A 62 13.76 -17.03 -28.76
CA LYS A 62 14.13 -18.14 -29.66
C LYS A 62 14.71 -17.68 -30.98
N HIS A 63 14.83 -16.38 -31.24
CA HIS A 63 15.24 -15.88 -32.54
C HIS A 63 16.70 -15.44 -32.63
N GLN A 64 17.45 -15.56 -31.55
CA GLN A 64 18.88 -15.27 -31.55
C GLN A 64 19.69 -16.51 -31.18
N SER A 65 20.84 -16.67 -31.84
CA SER A 65 21.78 -17.76 -31.58
C SER A 65 22.39 -17.71 -30.17
N GLU A 66 22.15 -16.65 -29.43
CA GLU A 66 22.47 -16.52 -28.01
C GLU A 66 21.17 -16.46 -27.21
N SER A 67 21.01 -17.38 -26.28
CA SER A 67 19.83 -17.43 -25.42
C SER A 67 19.86 -16.29 -24.41
N TYR A 68 19.05 -15.25 -24.66
CA TYR A 68 18.77 -14.24 -23.65
C TYR A 68 17.55 -14.67 -22.84
N SER A 69 17.76 -14.91 -21.55
CA SER A 69 16.64 -14.98 -20.64
C SER A 69 16.38 -13.57 -20.10
N VAL A 70 15.27 -12.96 -20.52
CA VAL A 70 14.82 -11.71 -19.93
C VAL A 70 14.02 -12.08 -18.68
N ILE A 71 14.49 -11.63 -17.53
CA ILE A 71 13.81 -11.86 -16.26
C ILE A 71 12.87 -10.69 -15.99
N TYR A 72 11.59 -10.99 -15.90
CA TYR A 72 10.60 -10.04 -15.42
C TYR A 72 10.24 -10.36 -13.99
N GLU A 73 10.31 -9.38 -13.12
CA GLU A 73 9.79 -9.50 -11.77
C GLU A 73 8.43 -8.81 -11.71
N GLN A 74 7.40 -9.55 -11.35
CA GLN A 74 6.09 -8.98 -11.08
C GLN A 74 5.89 -8.97 -9.57
N VAL A 75 5.57 -7.80 -9.05
CA VAL A 75 5.32 -7.60 -7.62
C VAL A 75 3.88 -7.18 -7.44
N VAL A 76 3.18 -7.89 -6.56
CA VAL A 76 1.80 -7.60 -6.22
C VAL A 76 1.73 -7.32 -4.72
N MET A 77 1.16 -6.18 -4.37
CA MET A 77 0.83 -5.84 -2.99
C MET A 77 -0.67 -5.69 -2.84
N SER A 78 -1.20 -6.25 -1.77
CA SER A 78 -2.59 -6.08 -1.40
C SER A 78 -2.68 -5.76 0.08
N LEU A 79 -3.52 -4.82 0.45
CA LEU A 79 -3.79 -4.50 1.85
C LEU A 79 -4.84 -5.44 2.47
N GLY A 80 -5.47 -6.28 1.65
CA GLY A 80 -6.43 -7.27 2.10
C GLY A 80 -7.88 -6.83 1.97
N ASN A 81 -8.76 -7.81 1.98
CA ASN A 81 -10.19 -7.59 1.78
C ASN A 81 -10.87 -6.89 2.97
N GLY A 82 -10.26 -6.94 4.15
CA GLY A 82 -10.79 -6.25 5.34
C GLY A 82 -10.91 -4.74 5.15
N ILE A 83 -9.98 -4.15 4.39
CA ILE A 83 -10.02 -2.72 4.06
C ILE A 83 -11.23 -2.41 3.18
N ASP A 84 -11.49 -3.23 2.18
CA ASP A 84 -12.64 -3.05 1.29
C ASP A 84 -13.97 -3.19 2.07
N CYS A 85 -14.03 -4.14 2.98
CA CYS A 85 -15.20 -4.33 3.84
C CYS A 85 -15.41 -3.13 4.78
N LEU A 86 -14.35 -2.58 5.34
CA LEU A 86 -14.43 -1.40 6.19
C LEU A 86 -14.94 -0.19 5.39
N GLN A 87 -14.41 0.01 4.19
CA GLN A 87 -14.83 1.10 3.31
C GLN A 87 -16.31 0.97 2.94
N GLU A 88 -16.75 -0.23 2.62
CA GLU A 88 -18.15 -0.51 2.29
C GLU A 88 -19.09 -0.23 3.47
N ARG A 89 -18.68 -0.60 4.69
CA ARG A 89 -19.48 -0.31 5.88
C ARG A 89 -19.69 1.20 6.09
N TYR A 90 -18.65 1.99 5.87
CA TYR A 90 -18.80 3.45 5.95
C TYR A 90 -19.68 4.00 4.85
N SER A 91 -19.57 3.46 3.64
CA SER A 91 -20.41 3.87 2.51
C SER A 91 -21.89 3.54 2.75
N GLU A 92 -22.18 2.39 3.33
CA GLU A 92 -23.55 1.98 3.68
C GLU A 92 -24.18 2.89 4.74
N ARG A 93 -23.36 3.39 5.67
CA ARG A 93 -23.79 4.35 6.68
C ARG A 93 -23.85 5.79 6.16
N LYS A 94 -23.59 5.99 4.88
CA LYS A 94 -23.53 7.30 4.23
C LYS A 94 -22.43 8.20 4.79
N MET A 95 -21.39 7.60 5.35
CA MET A 95 -20.20 8.31 5.84
C MET A 95 -19.17 8.36 4.72
N LEU A 96 -19.49 9.07 3.65
CA LEU A 96 -18.68 9.08 2.43
C LEU A 96 -17.31 9.71 2.64
N SER A 97 -17.21 10.68 3.55
CA SER A 97 -15.93 11.30 3.90
C SER A 97 -14.96 10.28 4.48
N HIS A 98 -15.44 9.41 5.39
CA HIS A 98 -14.63 8.35 5.98
C HIS A 98 -14.26 7.29 4.95
N SER A 99 -15.20 6.91 4.10
CA SER A 99 -14.94 5.98 3.00
C SER A 99 -13.83 6.50 2.08
N TYR A 100 -13.87 7.79 1.76
CA TYR A 100 -12.85 8.42 0.93
C TYR A 100 -11.49 8.49 1.64
N MET A 101 -11.47 8.76 2.95
CA MET A 101 -10.23 8.74 3.73
C MET A 101 -9.54 7.37 3.67
N ILE A 102 -10.30 6.29 3.72
CA ILE A 102 -9.76 4.93 3.58
C ILE A 102 -9.10 4.75 2.22
N GLU A 103 -9.76 5.18 1.16
CA GLU A 103 -9.23 5.09 -0.20
C GLU A 103 -7.92 5.85 -0.36
N VAL A 104 -7.88 7.08 0.17
CA VAL A 104 -6.69 7.93 0.13
C VAL A 104 -5.53 7.30 0.90
N LEU A 105 -5.78 6.85 2.13
CA LEU A 105 -4.75 6.24 2.97
C LEU A 105 -4.23 4.93 2.38
N ALA A 106 -5.12 4.08 1.89
CA ALA A 106 -4.76 2.82 1.28
C ALA A 106 -3.92 3.04 0.01
N GLY A 107 -4.33 3.96 -0.84
CA GLY A 107 -3.59 4.30 -2.06
C GLY A 107 -2.19 4.82 -1.78
N GLU A 108 -2.05 5.74 -0.83
CA GLU A 108 -0.74 6.28 -0.47
C GLU A 108 0.17 5.22 0.16
N LEU A 109 -0.39 4.34 0.97
CA LEU A 109 0.37 3.26 1.58
C LEU A 109 0.90 2.28 0.53
N LEU A 110 0.09 1.93 -0.46
CA LEU A 110 0.54 1.09 -1.58
C LEU A 110 1.65 1.77 -2.38
N LEU A 111 1.52 3.06 -2.65
CA LEU A 111 2.57 3.82 -3.34
C LEU A 111 3.89 3.80 -2.55
N GLN A 112 3.82 3.97 -1.23
CA GLN A 112 5.01 3.88 -0.39
C GLN A 112 5.60 2.47 -0.37
N GLY A 113 4.76 1.45 -0.41
CA GLY A 113 5.22 0.07 -0.50
C GLY A 113 5.99 -0.19 -1.78
N TYR A 114 5.49 0.27 -2.92
CA TYR A 114 6.19 0.13 -4.19
C TYR A 114 7.50 0.94 -4.21
N ALA A 115 7.49 2.15 -3.66
CA ALA A 115 8.70 2.96 -3.55
C ALA A 115 9.76 2.29 -2.66
N ALA A 116 9.35 1.69 -1.55
CA ALA A 116 10.23 0.95 -0.66
C ALA A 116 10.83 -0.26 -1.37
N TYR A 117 10.04 -0.96 -2.17
CA TYR A 117 10.56 -2.08 -2.97
C TYR A 117 11.59 -1.62 -3.99
N ASN A 118 11.34 -0.52 -4.68
CA ASN A 118 12.30 0.03 -5.64
C ASN A 118 13.63 0.40 -4.98
N CYS A 119 13.59 1.00 -3.79
CA CYS A 119 14.80 1.29 -3.02
C CYS A 119 15.52 0.00 -2.60
N TYR A 120 14.76 -1.01 -2.20
CA TYR A 120 15.31 -2.31 -1.82
C TYR A 120 16.07 -2.94 -2.99
N ILE A 121 15.48 -2.95 -4.18
CA ILE A 121 16.13 -3.49 -5.38
C ILE A 121 17.43 -2.75 -5.69
N GLN A 122 17.41 -1.42 -5.65
CA GLN A 122 18.58 -0.60 -5.98
C GLN A 122 19.75 -0.84 -5.02
N ASN A 123 19.46 -1.10 -3.74
CA ASN A 123 20.50 -1.30 -2.73
C ASN A 123 21.10 -2.71 -2.74
N TYR A 124 20.41 -3.70 -3.30
CA TYR A 124 20.81 -5.10 -3.26
C TYR A 124 21.17 -5.69 -4.63
N ARG A 125 21.29 -4.84 -5.64
CA ARG A 125 21.78 -5.23 -6.97
C ARG A 125 23.15 -4.68 -7.26
#